data_4f3df3687f0b886fcae468761a9cd97a
#
_entry.id   4f3df3687f0b886fcae468761a9cd97a
#
_cell.length_a   1.000
_cell.length_b   1.000
_cell.length_c   1.000
_cell.angle_alpha   90.00
_cell.angle_beta   90.00
_cell.angle_gamma   90.00
#
_symmetry.space_group_name_H-M   'P 1'
#
loop_
_entity.id
_entity.type
_entity.pdbx_description
1 polymer ?
#
loop_
_entity_poly.entity_id
_entity_poly.type
_entity_poly.pdbx_seq_one_letter_code
_entity_poly.pdbx_strand_id
1 'polypeptide(L)'
;MKRIALIAAIGFTAMAFVTSNSKNSTVRSSEGTGIKFSHMTLEAAKKEAAKTGKLIFIDAHTSWCGPCKKMAATSFMDAAVGELFNDNFVNLKIDCEKDADGAEISRLYKISAYPTLLFIDSKGKQVKQAIGFKTEDQLIALGNSVL
;
A
#
# COMPACT_ATOMS: atom_id res chain seq x y z
N MET A 1 -75.59 -45.83 -8.60
CA MET A 1 -75.08 -45.11 -7.44
C MET A 1 -73.89 -44.26 -7.91
N LYS A 2 -74.16 -43.00 -8.16
CA LYS A 2 -73.23 -42.05 -8.80
C LYS A 2 -72.47 -41.31 -7.72
N ARG A 3 -71.16 -41.36 -7.75
CA ARG A 3 -70.34 -40.52 -6.90
C ARG A 3 -69.60 -39.48 -7.80
N ILE A 4 -70.00 -38.25 -7.61
CA ILE A 4 -69.45 -37.09 -8.29
C ILE A 4 -68.13 -36.68 -7.54
N ALA A 5 -67.04 -36.72 -8.23
CA ALA A 5 -65.79 -36.22 -7.70
C ALA A 5 -65.57 -34.75 -8.14
N LEU A 6 -65.52 -33.88 -7.12
CA LEU A 6 -65.24 -32.46 -7.28
C LEU A 6 -63.67 -32.26 -7.44
N ILE A 7 -63.28 -31.73 -8.56
CA ILE A 7 -61.84 -31.37 -8.80
C ILE A 7 -61.74 -29.92 -8.40
N ALA A 8 -61.04 -29.65 -7.28
CA ALA A 8 -60.59 -28.31 -6.90
C ALA A 8 -59.34 -27.90 -7.63
N ALA A 9 -59.44 -26.92 -8.51
CA ALA A 9 -58.30 -26.32 -9.16
C ALA A 9 -57.60 -25.36 -8.18
N ILE A 10 -56.43 -25.72 -7.73
CA ILE A 10 -55.58 -24.85 -6.92
C ILE A 10 -54.72 -24.02 -7.89
N GLY A 11 -55.05 -22.74 -7.99
CA GLY A 11 -54.26 -21.77 -8.75
C GLY A 11 -52.91 -21.52 -8.08
N PHE A 12 -51.86 -21.88 -8.79
CA PHE A 12 -50.47 -21.59 -8.36
C PHE A 12 -50.06 -20.21 -8.91
N THR A 13 -50.20 -19.17 -8.08
CA THR A 13 -49.68 -17.86 -8.40
C THR A 13 -48.16 -17.87 -8.21
N ALA A 14 -47.45 -17.90 -9.34
CA ALA A 14 -46.01 -17.74 -9.36
C ALA A 14 -45.64 -16.29 -8.94
N MET A 15 -45.20 -16.12 -7.73
CA MET A 15 -44.66 -14.87 -7.21
C MET A 15 -43.22 -14.78 -7.70
N ALA A 16 -43.00 -13.96 -8.73
CA ALA A 16 -41.65 -13.67 -9.24
C ALA A 16 -40.88 -12.90 -8.16
N PHE A 17 -39.92 -13.56 -7.51
CA PHE A 17 -38.92 -12.92 -6.69
C PHE A 17 -37.94 -12.18 -7.62
N VAL A 18 -38.10 -10.86 -7.72
CA VAL A 18 -37.10 -9.98 -8.28
C VAL A 18 -35.94 -9.90 -7.27
N THR A 19 -34.92 -10.69 -7.48
CA THR A 19 -33.67 -10.55 -6.73
C THR A 19 -32.95 -9.29 -7.23
N SER A 20 -33.17 -8.17 -6.57
CA SER A 20 -32.33 -6.99 -6.68
C SER A 20 -30.91 -7.38 -6.26
N ASN A 21 -30.05 -7.62 -7.24
CA ASN A 21 -28.62 -7.77 -7.02
C ASN A 21 -28.04 -6.36 -6.70
N SER A 22 -28.23 -5.93 -5.47
CA SER A 22 -27.57 -4.77 -4.91
C SER A 22 -26.08 -5.11 -4.88
N LYS A 23 -25.34 -4.58 -5.84
CA LYS A 23 -23.88 -4.53 -5.75
C LYS A 23 -23.55 -3.69 -4.52
N ASN A 24 -23.41 -4.38 -3.42
CA ASN A 24 -22.93 -3.81 -2.16
C ASN A 24 -21.47 -3.41 -2.39
N SER A 25 -21.26 -2.21 -2.93
CA SER A 25 -19.98 -1.55 -2.84
C SER A 25 -19.76 -1.32 -1.36
N THR A 26 -19.13 -2.29 -0.72
CA THR A 26 -18.57 -2.10 0.61
C THR A 26 -17.54 -0.98 0.47
N VAL A 27 -17.98 0.26 0.73
CA VAL A 27 -17.08 1.34 1.08
C VAL A 27 -16.40 0.84 2.35
N ARG A 28 -15.23 0.19 2.17
CA ARG A 28 -14.30 0.03 3.27
C ARG A 28 -13.98 1.44 3.70
N SER A 29 -14.54 1.85 4.81
CA SER A 29 -14.00 2.93 5.61
C SER A 29 -12.60 2.48 6.02
N SER A 30 -11.61 2.78 5.18
CA SER A 30 -10.22 2.67 5.57
C SER A 30 -10.01 3.74 6.62
N GLU A 31 -10.11 3.37 7.88
CA GLU A 31 -9.42 4.13 8.92
C GLU A 31 -7.99 4.23 8.45
N GLY A 32 -7.58 5.45 8.07
CA GLY A 32 -6.38 5.71 7.29
C GLY A 32 -5.12 5.31 8.05
N THR A 33 -4.71 4.09 7.86
CA THR A 33 -3.37 3.68 8.20
C THR A 33 -2.51 3.94 6.98
N GLY A 34 -1.78 5.06 6.97
CA GLY A 34 -0.81 5.37 5.94
C GLY A 34 0.26 4.27 5.77
N ILE A 35 1.38 4.60 5.19
CA ILE A 35 2.48 3.64 5.00
C ILE A 35 2.95 3.10 6.36
N LYS A 36 2.95 1.78 6.49
CA LYS A 36 3.50 1.05 7.65
C LYS A 36 4.99 0.85 7.44
N PHE A 37 5.77 1.71 8.04
CA PHE A 37 7.23 1.58 7.99
C PHE A 37 7.75 0.57 9.02
N SER A 38 8.70 -0.24 8.59
CA SER A 38 9.45 -1.15 9.43
C SER A 38 10.77 -0.52 9.89
N HIS A 39 11.23 -0.89 11.08
CA HIS A 39 12.52 -0.50 11.66
C HIS A 39 13.56 -1.64 11.57
N MET A 40 13.43 -2.51 10.57
CA MET A 40 14.41 -3.58 10.35
C MET A 40 15.66 -3.04 9.63
N THR A 41 16.75 -3.79 9.71
CA THR A 41 17.98 -3.49 8.96
C THR A 41 17.78 -3.69 7.45
N LEU A 42 18.63 -3.05 6.63
CA LEU A 42 18.61 -3.24 5.18
C LEU A 42 18.75 -4.72 4.78
N GLU A 43 19.61 -5.47 5.46
CA GLU A 43 19.79 -6.91 5.18
C GLU A 43 18.54 -7.74 5.54
N ALA A 44 17.85 -7.40 6.61
CA ALA A 44 16.57 -8.06 6.94
C ALA A 44 15.49 -7.74 5.90
N ALA A 45 15.43 -6.49 5.43
CA ALA A 45 14.50 -6.08 4.38
C ALA A 45 14.79 -6.79 3.05
N LYS A 46 16.05 -6.96 2.67
CA LYS A 46 16.45 -7.72 1.47
C LYS A 46 16.02 -9.19 1.55
N LYS A 47 16.15 -9.81 2.72
CA LYS A 47 15.67 -11.18 2.94
C LYS A 47 14.14 -11.27 2.83
N GLU A 48 13.42 -10.30 3.39
CA GLU A 48 11.96 -10.25 3.30
C GLU A 48 11.50 -10.01 1.86
N ALA A 49 12.12 -9.08 1.16
CA ALA A 49 11.87 -8.80 -0.25
C ALA A 49 12.12 -10.04 -1.14
N ALA A 50 13.17 -10.81 -0.85
CA ALA A 50 13.45 -12.06 -1.57
C ALA A 50 12.38 -13.13 -1.36
N LYS A 51 11.78 -13.22 -0.15
CA LYS A 51 10.70 -14.17 0.15
C LYS A 51 9.37 -13.78 -0.49
N THR A 52 9.07 -12.47 -0.49
CA THR A 52 7.76 -11.95 -0.92
C THR A 52 7.72 -11.56 -2.39
N GLY A 53 8.87 -11.45 -3.06
CA GLY A 53 8.98 -10.94 -4.42
C GLY A 53 8.79 -9.42 -4.52
N LYS A 54 8.62 -8.71 -3.40
CA LYS A 54 8.39 -7.27 -3.36
C LYS A 54 9.69 -6.48 -3.53
N LEU A 55 9.58 -5.26 -4.07
CA LEU A 55 10.66 -4.28 -3.95
C LEU A 55 10.71 -3.71 -2.53
N ILE A 56 11.85 -3.14 -2.17
CA ILE A 56 12.02 -2.39 -0.93
C ILE A 56 11.86 -0.91 -1.25
N PHE A 57 10.95 -0.24 -0.54
CA PHE A 57 10.81 1.21 -0.53
C PHE A 57 11.52 1.78 0.69
N ILE A 58 12.38 2.77 0.50
CA ILE A 58 13.13 3.43 1.57
C ILE A 58 12.83 4.94 1.56
N ASP A 59 12.26 5.45 2.67
CA ASP A 59 12.26 6.87 2.99
C ASP A 59 13.56 7.24 3.70
N ALA A 60 14.54 7.71 2.94
CA ALA A 60 15.80 8.21 3.49
C ALA A 60 15.63 9.66 3.94
N HIS A 61 15.77 9.89 5.22
CA HIS A 61 15.53 11.18 5.86
C HIS A 61 16.59 11.52 6.91
N THR A 62 16.46 12.70 7.50
CA THR A 62 17.18 13.12 8.71
C THR A 62 16.21 13.76 9.70
N SER A 63 16.58 13.76 10.97
CA SER A 63 15.72 14.30 12.05
C SER A 63 15.48 15.81 11.97
N TRP A 64 16.34 16.57 11.30
CA TRP A 64 16.21 18.03 11.10
C TRP A 64 15.49 18.40 9.81
N CYS A 65 15.22 17.46 8.90
CA CYS A 65 14.63 17.71 7.59
C CYS A 65 13.14 18.13 7.71
N GLY A 66 12.84 19.39 7.44
CA GLY A 66 11.47 19.93 7.48
C GLY A 66 10.51 19.27 6.48
N PRO A 67 10.86 19.18 5.17
CA PRO A 67 10.03 18.50 4.17
C PRO A 67 9.78 17.02 4.49
N CYS A 68 10.73 16.32 5.12
CA CYS A 68 10.55 14.93 5.55
C CYS A 68 9.48 14.83 6.64
N LYS A 69 9.53 15.72 7.65
CA LYS A 69 8.52 15.79 8.71
C LYS A 69 7.13 16.08 8.15
N LYS A 70 7.03 17.02 7.19
CA LYS A 70 5.77 17.33 6.52
C LYS A 70 5.22 16.08 5.82
N MET A 71 6.03 15.39 5.04
CA MET A 71 5.61 14.19 4.31
C MET A 71 5.16 13.07 5.25
N ALA A 72 5.87 12.89 6.36
CA ALA A 72 5.51 11.92 7.40
C ALA A 72 4.17 12.25 8.08
N ALA A 73 3.83 13.53 8.20
CA ALA A 73 2.57 13.98 8.82
C ALA A 73 1.39 14.07 7.82
N THR A 74 1.64 14.02 6.54
CA THR A 74 0.61 14.20 5.49
C THR A 74 0.63 13.03 4.50
N SER A 75 1.43 13.12 3.44
CA SER A 75 1.37 12.22 2.29
C SER A 75 1.59 10.75 2.64
N PHE A 76 2.40 10.44 3.64
CA PHE A 76 2.57 9.06 4.11
C PHE A 76 1.41 8.55 4.97
N MET A 77 0.55 9.45 5.46
CA MET A 77 -0.63 9.11 6.25
C MET A 77 -1.88 8.92 5.39
N ASP A 78 -1.80 9.19 4.10
CA ASP A 78 -2.92 9.00 3.17
C ASP A 78 -3.26 7.51 3.02
N ALA A 79 -4.56 7.20 3.01
CA ALA A 79 -5.05 5.82 2.99
C ALA A 79 -4.72 5.10 1.67
N ALA A 80 -4.86 5.79 0.53
CA ALA A 80 -4.60 5.18 -0.78
C ALA A 80 -3.09 4.96 -0.99
N VAL A 81 -2.26 5.89 -0.51
CA VAL A 81 -0.80 5.71 -0.46
C VAL A 81 -0.44 4.53 0.43
N GLY A 82 -1.03 4.47 1.63
CA GLY A 82 -0.81 3.37 2.57
C GLY A 82 -1.18 2.01 1.99
N GLU A 83 -2.35 1.89 1.37
CA GLU A 83 -2.81 0.66 0.70
C GLU A 83 -1.81 0.23 -0.39
N LEU A 84 -1.47 1.13 -1.33
CA LEU A 84 -0.55 0.83 -2.41
C LEU A 84 0.82 0.37 -1.89
N PHE A 85 1.39 1.11 -0.93
CA PHE A 85 2.75 0.83 -0.48
C PHE A 85 2.83 -0.39 0.45
N ASN A 86 1.86 -0.61 1.31
CA ASN A 86 1.85 -1.78 2.21
C ASN A 86 1.63 -3.09 1.46
N ASP A 87 0.84 -3.06 0.39
CA ASP A 87 0.55 -4.25 -0.39
C ASP A 87 1.70 -4.65 -1.32
N ASN A 88 2.48 -3.67 -1.82
CA ASN A 88 3.44 -3.93 -2.90
C ASN A 88 4.91 -3.80 -2.49
N PHE A 89 5.23 -3.19 -1.35
CA PHE A 89 6.60 -2.94 -0.96
C PHE A 89 6.92 -3.42 0.46
N VAL A 90 8.19 -3.68 0.70
CA VAL A 90 8.78 -3.74 2.04
C VAL A 90 9.19 -2.30 2.38
N ASN A 91 8.48 -1.65 3.29
CA ASN A 91 8.66 -0.21 3.55
C ASN A 91 9.65 0.02 4.70
N LEU A 92 10.74 0.72 4.44
CA LEU A 92 11.73 1.15 5.41
C LEU A 92 11.74 2.67 5.56
N LYS A 93 11.94 3.12 6.79
CA LYS A 93 12.22 4.52 7.11
C LYS A 93 13.58 4.58 7.77
N ILE A 94 14.51 5.32 7.18
CA ILE A 94 15.92 5.34 7.59
C ILE A 94 16.35 6.77 7.88
N ASP A 95 16.75 7.04 9.12
CA ASP A 95 17.47 8.27 9.46
C ASP A 95 18.94 8.10 9.06
N CYS A 96 19.34 8.80 8.01
CA CYS A 96 20.67 8.65 7.40
C CYS A 96 21.83 9.06 8.31
N GLU A 97 21.56 9.75 9.41
CA GLU A 97 22.56 10.20 10.38
C GLU A 97 22.55 9.39 11.68
N LYS A 98 21.42 8.75 12.02
CA LYS A 98 21.23 8.11 13.32
C LYS A 98 21.11 6.60 13.26
N ASP A 99 20.50 6.07 12.19
CA ASP A 99 20.31 4.63 12.08
C ASP A 99 21.60 3.93 11.67
N ALA A 100 21.79 2.70 12.14
CA ALA A 100 22.99 1.92 11.92
C ALA A 100 23.35 1.77 10.42
N ASP A 101 22.34 1.57 9.58
CA ASP A 101 22.49 1.43 8.13
C ASP A 101 22.51 2.78 7.39
N GLY A 102 22.24 3.89 8.08
CA GLY A 102 22.03 5.21 7.47
C GLY A 102 23.18 5.71 6.62
N ALA A 103 24.39 5.69 7.18
CA ALA A 103 25.61 6.13 6.50
C ALA A 103 25.95 5.24 5.29
N GLU A 104 25.74 3.92 5.42
CA GLU A 104 25.98 2.97 4.34
C GLU A 104 25.00 3.19 3.19
N ILE A 105 23.71 3.31 3.48
CA ILE A 105 22.64 3.57 2.51
C ILE A 105 22.92 4.88 1.78
N SER A 106 23.27 5.94 2.51
CA SER A 106 23.60 7.25 1.92
C SER A 106 24.75 7.16 0.92
N ARG A 107 25.79 6.41 1.26
CA ARG A 107 26.97 6.21 0.40
C ARG A 107 26.64 5.33 -0.82
N LEU A 108 25.96 4.19 -0.61
CA LEU A 108 25.66 3.22 -1.67
C LEU A 108 24.76 3.84 -2.74
N TYR A 109 23.73 4.58 -2.33
CA TYR A 109 22.74 5.16 -3.23
C TYR A 109 22.97 6.65 -3.52
N LYS A 110 24.13 7.18 -3.14
CA LYS A 110 24.56 8.57 -3.41
C LYS A 110 23.52 9.59 -2.98
N ILE A 111 22.96 9.43 -1.78
CA ILE A 111 21.96 10.33 -1.24
C ILE A 111 22.63 11.67 -0.88
N SER A 112 22.21 12.74 -1.54
CA SER A 112 22.78 14.08 -1.39
C SER A 112 21.77 15.12 -0.90
N ALA A 113 20.50 14.75 -0.76
CA ALA A 113 19.43 15.64 -0.30
C ALA A 113 18.28 14.83 0.34
N TYR A 114 17.45 15.50 1.15
CA TYR A 114 16.36 14.88 1.87
C TYR A 114 15.02 15.61 1.66
N PRO A 115 13.89 14.84 1.63
CA PRO A 115 13.83 13.39 1.61
C PRO A 115 14.34 12.82 0.28
N THR A 116 14.91 11.62 0.32
CA THR A 116 15.16 10.80 -0.87
C THR A 116 14.34 9.52 -0.75
N LEU A 117 13.49 9.30 -1.74
CA LEU A 117 12.66 8.11 -1.87
C LEU A 117 13.33 7.13 -2.82
N LEU A 118 13.64 5.95 -2.33
CA LEU A 118 14.44 4.97 -3.04
C LEU A 118 13.68 3.66 -3.18
N PHE A 119 13.72 3.05 -4.37
CA PHE A 119 13.22 1.71 -4.62
C PHE A 119 14.38 0.82 -5.02
N ILE A 120 14.54 -0.30 -4.33
CA ILE A 120 15.60 -1.27 -4.61
C ILE A 120 15.02 -2.67 -4.69
N ASP A 121 15.70 -3.56 -5.40
CA ASP A 121 15.36 -4.98 -5.42
C ASP A 121 15.93 -5.74 -4.20
N SER A 122 15.60 -7.01 -4.08
CA SER A 122 16.08 -7.89 -2.99
C SER A 122 17.60 -8.10 -2.99
N LYS A 123 18.29 -7.76 -4.08
CA LYS A 123 19.75 -7.82 -4.18
C LYS A 123 20.41 -6.47 -3.82
N GLY A 124 19.60 -5.43 -3.55
CA GLY A 124 20.07 -4.09 -3.26
C GLY A 124 20.35 -3.23 -4.50
N LYS A 125 19.96 -3.69 -5.69
CA LYS A 125 20.09 -2.90 -6.90
C LYS A 125 19.05 -1.80 -6.93
N GLN A 126 19.46 -0.57 -7.16
CA GLN A 126 18.55 0.56 -7.32
C GLN A 126 17.67 0.40 -8.56
N VAL A 127 16.36 0.47 -8.36
CA VAL A 127 15.34 0.47 -9.40
C VAL A 127 14.94 1.89 -9.75
N LYS A 128 14.68 2.71 -8.71
CA LYS A 128 14.28 4.11 -8.89
C LYS A 128 14.66 4.95 -7.68
N GLN A 129 14.87 6.24 -7.93
CA GLN A 129 15.12 7.25 -6.90
C GLN A 129 14.37 8.52 -7.24
N ALA A 130 13.77 9.16 -6.23
CA ALA A 130 13.11 10.45 -6.35
C ALA A 130 13.50 11.33 -5.16
N ILE A 131 13.95 12.55 -5.43
CA ILE A 131 14.39 13.50 -4.41
C ILE A 131 13.30 14.53 -4.13
N GLY A 132 13.21 14.95 -2.88
CA GLY A 132 12.34 16.01 -2.40
C GLY A 132 10.92 15.53 -2.06
N PHE A 133 10.17 16.43 -1.42
CA PHE A 133 8.78 16.22 -1.00
C PHE A 133 7.91 15.72 -2.17
N LYS A 134 7.01 14.78 -1.87
CA LYS A 134 5.99 14.28 -2.79
C LYS A 134 4.61 14.40 -2.16
N THR A 135 3.65 14.84 -2.96
CA THR A 135 2.21 14.77 -2.61
C THR A 135 1.72 13.32 -2.67
N GLU A 136 0.50 13.09 -2.21
CA GLU A 136 -0.18 11.81 -2.25
C GLU A 136 -0.24 11.26 -3.68
N ASP A 137 -0.72 12.05 -4.64
CA ASP A 137 -0.80 11.66 -6.06
C ASP A 137 0.58 11.36 -6.66
N GLN A 138 1.60 12.14 -6.27
CA GLN A 138 2.97 11.90 -6.72
C GLN A 138 3.56 10.61 -6.14
N LEU A 139 3.22 10.25 -4.89
CA LEU A 139 3.62 8.98 -4.30
C LEU A 139 2.94 7.80 -5.00
N ILE A 140 1.64 7.89 -5.26
CA ILE A 140 0.89 6.88 -6.00
C ILE A 140 1.49 6.69 -7.40
N ALA A 141 1.73 7.77 -8.13
CA ALA A 141 2.35 7.72 -9.46
C ALA A 141 3.77 7.11 -9.40
N LEU A 142 4.54 7.46 -8.37
CA LEU A 142 5.89 6.96 -8.17
C LEU A 142 5.89 5.45 -7.87
N GLY A 143 5.03 4.99 -6.96
CA GLY A 143 4.87 3.57 -6.63
C GLY A 143 4.46 2.74 -7.85
N ASN A 144 3.41 3.18 -8.57
CA ASN A 144 2.94 2.51 -9.78
C ASN A 144 3.99 2.44 -10.91
N SER A 145 4.93 3.38 -10.94
CA SER A 145 5.96 3.43 -11.99
C SER A 145 7.05 2.36 -11.85
N VAL A 146 7.05 1.58 -10.76
CA VAL A 146 8.04 0.52 -10.49
C VAL A 146 7.39 -0.86 -10.30
N LEU A 147 6.07 -0.93 -10.35
CA LEU A 147 5.28 -2.17 -10.37
C LEU A 147 5.05 -2.65 -11.81
#